data_9f8e5126289b3fe09e79110f59fd6eb1
#
_entry.id   9f8e5126289b3fe09e79110f59fd6eb1
#
_cell.length_a   1.000
_cell.length_b   1.000
_cell.length_c   1.000
_cell.angle_alpha   90.00
_cell.angle_beta   90.00
_cell.angle_gamma   90.00
#
_symmetry.space_group_name_H-M   'P 1'
#
loop_
_entity.id
_entity.type
_entity.pdbx_description
1 polymer ?
#
loop_
_entity_poly.entity_id
_entity_poly.type
_entity_poly.pdbx_seq_one_letter_code
_entity_poly.pdbx_strand_id
1 'polypeptide(L)'
;LLDLGIYNFAFTSLVLGEAQHVSASGTLTATGVDDTVAVLLGYASGAQASITTSISAFTPTAASITGTAGMLKVGEPFFTPTSLTLFNAEFNSMPVATWHDKSGIVAHEGLSYQATALASYVEQGLTDSLVRPLAEAVSDITLIQQARHQIGAVLTGE
;
A
#
# COMPACT_ATOMS: atom_id res chain seq x y z
N LEU A 1 -11.52 1.26 2.74
CA LEU A 1 -10.44 0.26 2.59
C LEU A 1 -10.34 -0.29 1.16
N LEU A 2 -11.44 -0.60 0.52
CA LEU A 2 -11.41 -1.20 -0.84
C LEU A 2 -10.92 -0.24 -1.92
N ASP A 3 -11.12 1.04 -1.76
CA ASP A 3 -10.66 2.06 -2.72
C ASP A 3 -9.31 2.66 -2.29
N LEU A 4 -9.27 3.39 -1.20
CA LEU A 4 -8.06 4.07 -0.75
C LEU A 4 -7.05 3.15 -0.05
N GLY A 5 -7.54 2.15 0.70
CA GLY A 5 -6.71 1.23 1.47
C GLY A 5 -5.92 0.26 0.61
N ILE A 6 -6.45 -0.15 -0.55
CA ILE A 6 -5.79 -1.14 -1.41
C ILE A 6 -4.35 -0.77 -1.80
N TYR A 7 -4.07 0.52 -1.99
CA TYR A 7 -2.71 0.99 -2.29
C TYR A 7 -1.74 0.70 -1.14
N ASN A 8 -2.20 0.88 0.11
CA ASN A 8 -1.39 0.61 1.30
C ASN A 8 -1.10 -0.89 1.45
N PHE A 9 -2.11 -1.76 1.28
CA PHE A 9 -1.93 -3.21 1.34
C PHE A 9 -1.00 -3.69 0.23
N ALA A 10 -1.20 -3.23 -1.00
CA ALA A 10 -0.33 -3.54 -2.12
C ALA A 10 1.12 -3.11 -1.88
N PHE A 11 1.33 -1.92 -1.30
CA PHE A 11 2.67 -1.44 -0.97
C PHE A 11 3.32 -2.28 0.13
N THR A 12 2.59 -2.65 1.18
CA THR A 12 3.14 -3.49 2.25
C THR A 12 3.46 -4.90 1.76
N SER A 13 2.63 -5.50 0.90
CA SER A 13 2.90 -6.80 0.26
C SER A 13 4.13 -6.75 -0.63
N LEU A 14 4.31 -5.67 -1.41
CA LEU A 14 5.50 -5.46 -2.25
C LEU A 14 6.79 -5.43 -1.42
N VAL A 15 6.75 -4.84 -0.23
CA VAL A 15 7.94 -4.63 0.61
C VAL A 15 8.22 -5.78 1.56
N LEU A 16 7.18 -6.35 2.17
CA LEU A 16 7.26 -7.29 3.28
C LEU A 16 6.77 -8.70 2.96
N GLY A 17 6.16 -8.88 1.78
CA GLY A 17 5.51 -10.15 1.41
C GLY A 17 4.13 -10.30 2.04
N GLU A 18 3.69 -11.54 2.23
CA GLU A 18 2.37 -11.89 2.72
C GLU A 18 2.28 -11.70 4.25
N ALA A 19 1.29 -10.92 4.70
CA ALA A 19 1.02 -10.76 6.13
C ALA A 19 0.27 -11.99 6.68
N GLN A 20 0.60 -12.39 7.92
CA GLN A 20 -0.03 -13.51 8.61
C GLN A 20 -1.12 -13.07 9.60
N HIS A 21 -1.06 -11.84 10.04
CA HIS A 21 -1.98 -11.28 11.05
C HIS A 21 -2.46 -9.92 10.61
N VAL A 22 -3.76 -9.66 10.80
CA VAL A 22 -4.39 -8.36 10.61
C VAL A 22 -5.20 -7.99 11.85
N SER A 23 -5.01 -6.77 12.33
CA SER A 23 -5.83 -6.17 13.37
C SER A 23 -6.28 -4.79 12.91
N ALA A 24 -7.57 -4.50 13.01
CA ALA A 24 -8.15 -3.24 12.55
C ALA A 24 -9.05 -2.60 13.59
N SER A 25 -9.03 -1.28 13.62
CA SER A 25 -9.96 -0.44 14.39
C SER A 25 -10.38 0.73 13.51
N GLY A 26 -11.65 1.12 13.58
CA GLY A 26 -12.13 2.20 12.72
C GLY A 26 -13.55 2.60 13.03
N THR A 27 -14.02 3.56 12.25
CA THR A 27 -15.38 4.12 12.31
C THR A 27 -16.09 3.92 10.98
N LEU A 28 -17.41 3.88 11.03
CA LEU A 28 -18.25 3.82 9.85
C LEU A 28 -18.97 5.15 9.62
N THR A 29 -19.24 5.45 8.37
CA THR A 29 -20.17 6.52 7.99
C THR A 29 -21.61 6.16 8.35
N ALA A 30 -22.51 7.12 8.26
CA ALA A 30 -23.94 6.87 8.41
C ALA A 30 -24.54 5.86 7.40
N THR A 31 -23.85 5.62 6.29
CA THR A 31 -24.23 4.64 5.27
C THR A 31 -23.60 3.25 5.49
N GLY A 32 -22.82 3.05 6.55
CA GLY A 32 -22.17 1.78 6.86
C GLY A 32 -20.86 1.53 6.12
N VAL A 33 -20.37 2.50 5.35
CA VAL A 33 -19.06 2.43 4.69
C VAL A 33 -17.97 2.80 5.71
N ASP A 34 -16.81 2.16 5.60
CA ASP A 34 -15.63 2.49 6.40
C ASP A 34 -15.21 3.95 6.19
N ASP A 35 -15.15 4.71 7.27
CA ASP A 35 -14.82 6.15 7.27
C ASP A 35 -13.33 6.37 7.53
N THR A 36 -12.89 6.10 8.74
CA THR A 36 -11.47 6.17 9.12
C THR A 36 -11.06 4.84 9.74
N VAL A 37 -9.99 4.25 9.22
CA VAL A 37 -9.52 2.92 9.66
C VAL A 37 -8.02 2.94 9.89
N ALA A 38 -7.62 2.37 11.02
CA ALA A 38 -6.23 2.00 11.31
C ALA A 38 -6.10 0.48 11.27
N VAL A 39 -5.07 -0.01 10.57
CA VAL A 39 -4.76 -1.45 10.42
C VAL A 39 -3.33 -1.70 10.85
N LEU A 40 -3.12 -2.77 11.60
CA LEU A 40 -1.81 -3.33 11.91
C LEU A 40 -1.67 -4.70 11.22
N LEU A 41 -0.61 -4.87 10.44
CA LEU A 41 -0.25 -6.13 9.80
C LEU A 41 0.98 -6.72 10.48
N GLY A 42 0.97 -8.03 10.72
CA GLY A 42 2.10 -8.79 11.27
C GLY A 42 2.60 -9.83 10.28
N TYR A 43 3.93 -9.98 10.20
CA TYR A 43 4.62 -10.86 9.24
C TYR A 43 5.44 -11.93 9.95
N ALA A 44 5.68 -13.07 9.28
CA ALA A 44 6.49 -14.19 9.81
C ALA A 44 7.92 -13.78 10.19
N SER A 45 8.46 -12.77 9.53
CA SER A 45 9.78 -12.19 9.82
C SER A 45 9.85 -11.41 11.14
N GLY A 46 8.71 -11.15 11.79
CA GLY A 46 8.57 -10.24 12.93
C GLY A 46 8.41 -8.77 12.51
N ALA A 47 8.45 -8.46 11.22
CA ALA A 47 8.12 -7.12 10.72
C ALA A 47 6.66 -6.78 11.01
N GLN A 48 6.36 -5.49 11.05
CA GLN A 48 5.01 -4.96 11.23
C GLN A 48 4.78 -3.82 10.24
N ALA A 49 3.56 -3.67 9.76
CA ALA A 49 3.13 -2.50 9.03
C ALA A 49 1.92 -1.86 9.70
N SER A 50 1.92 -0.54 9.79
CA SER A 50 0.76 0.24 10.25
C SER A 50 0.21 1.05 9.08
N ILE A 51 -1.09 0.97 8.88
CA ILE A 51 -1.82 1.61 7.80
C ILE A 51 -2.91 2.49 8.42
N THR A 52 -3.06 3.70 7.91
CA THR A 52 -4.21 4.56 8.22
C THR A 52 -4.81 5.05 6.91
N THR A 53 -6.13 4.98 6.81
CA THR A 53 -6.89 5.48 5.66
C THR A 53 -8.18 6.16 6.13
N SER A 54 -8.59 7.23 5.45
CA SER A 54 -9.81 7.96 5.77
C SER A 54 -10.41 8.56 4.51
N ILE A 55 -11.75 8.56 4.43
CA ILE A 55 -12.51 9.28 3.41
C ILE A 55 -12.99 10.65 3.89
N SER A 56 -13.00 10.89 5.20
CA SER A 56 -13.47 12.14 5.81
C SER A 56 -12.34 13.05 6.29
N ALA A 57 -11.19 12.49 6.67
CA ALA A 57 -10.05 13.26 7.15
C ALA A 57 -8.97 13.39 6.06
N PHE A 58 -8.37 14.57 5.96
CA PHE A 58 -7.19 14.79 5.13
C PHE A 58 -5.97 14.17 5.82
N THR A 59 -5.50 13.06 5.31
CA THR A 59 -4.32 12.34 5.82
C THR A 59 -3.18 12.43 4.81
N PRO A 60 -1.90 12.42 5.27
CA PRO A 60 -0.76 12.32 4.36
C PRO A 60 -0.83 11.05 3.50
N THR A 61 -0.54 11.17 2.21
CA THR A 61 -0.42 10.02 1.29
C THR A 61 1.03 9.56 1.16
N ALA A 62 1.74 9.54 2.30
CA ALA A 62 3.14 9.19 2.42
C ALA A 62 3.33 7.73 2.87
N ALA A 63 4.48 7.16 2.55
CA ALA A 63 4.91 5.88 3.09
C ALA A 63 6.36 5.95 3.58
N SER A 64 6.70 5.08 4.55
CA SER A 64 8.06 4.92 5.02
C SER A 64 8.35 3.46 5.36
N ILE A 65 9.57 3.03 5.08
CA ILE A 65 10.09 1.71 5.44
C ILE A 65 11.23 1.94 6.43
N THR A 66 11.08 1.41 7.64
CA THR A 66 12.07 1.58 8.71
C THR A 66 12.70 0.25 9.08
N GLY A 67 14.00 0.27 9.32
CA GLY A 67 14.77 -0.89 9.73
C GLY A 67 15.94 -0.49 10.61
N THR A 68 16.68 -1.47 11.10
CA THR A 68 17.84 -1.26 11.98
C THR A 68 19.01 -0.52 11.31
N ALA A 69 19.07 -0.54 9.98
CA ALA A 69 20.11 0.13 9.20
C ALA A 69 19.73 1.55 8.74
N GLY A 70 18.45 1.94 8.84
CA GLY A 70 17.99 3.25 8.40
C GLY A 70 16.51 3.29 8.04
N MET A 71 16.13 4.32 7.31
CA MET A 71 14.75 4.57 6.88
C MET A 71 14.72 5.02 5.43
N LEU A 72 13.78 4.48 4.67
CA LEU A 72 13.43 4.96 3.34
C LEU A 72 12.08 5.67 3.40
N LYS A 73 12.04 6.95 3.04
CA LYS A 73 10.79 7.68 2.80
C LYS A 73 10.42 7.60 1.32
N VAL A 74 9.14 7.34 1.06
CA VAL A 74 8.52 7.45 -0.26
C VAL A 74 7.76 8.77 -0.31
N GLY A 75 7.97 9.56 -1.35
CA GLY A 75 7.31 10.86 -1.52
C GLY A 75 5.81 10.72 -1.73
N GLU A 76 5.12 11.83 -1.59
CA GLU A 76 3.65 11.89 -1.74
C GLU A 76 3.25 12.21 -3.19
N PRO A 77 2.21 11.56 -3.71
CA PRO A 77 1.53 10.37 -3.21
C PRO A 77 2.39 9.11 -3.43
N PHE A 78 2.52 8.24 -2.42
CA PHE A 78 3.42 7.08 -2.46
C PHE A 78 3.09 6.05 -3.54
N PHE A 79 1.87 6.03 -4.03
CA PHE A 79 1.34 5.11 -5.04
C PHE A 79 1.44 5.64 -6.48
N THR A 80 2.17 6.72 -6.70
CA THR A 80 2.41 7.33 -8.02
C THR A 80 3.91 7.55 -8.24
N PRO A 81 4.37 7.83 -9.48
CA PRO A 81 5.75 8.26 -9.71
C PRO A 81 6.10 9.45 -8.81
N THR A 82 7.12 9.31 -7.98
CA THR A 82 7.46 10.27 -6.93
C THR A 82 8.96 10.27 -6.61
N SER A 83 9.34 10.28 -5.35
CA SER A 83 10.72 10.30 -4.90
C SER A 83 10.98 9.29 -3.79
N LEU A 84 12.25 8.91 -3.65
CA LEU A 84 12.74 8.08 -2.55
C LEU A 84 13.84 8.84 -1.83
N THR A 85 13.79 8.91 -0.50
CA THR A 85 14.81 9.53 0.32
C THR A 85 15.29 8.54 1.38
N LEU A 86 16.57 8.21 1.34
CA LEU A 86 17.23 7.31 2.27
C LEU A 86 17.88 8.08 3.41
N PHE A 87 17.68 7.60 4.62
CA PHE A 87 18.34 8.05 5.85
C PHE A 87 19.08 6.87 6.48
N ASN A 88 20.24 7.12 7.12
CA ASN A 88 20.90 6.12 7.95
C ASN A 88 20.19 6.02 9.33
N ALA A 89 20.66 5.09 10.19
CA ALA A 89 20.05 4.86 11.51
C ALA A 89 20.56 5.83 12.60
N GLU A 90 21.22 6.92 12.25
CA GLU A 90 21.72 7.90 13.20
C GLU A 90 20.60 8.84 13.68
N PHE A 91 20.68 9.24 14.94
CA PHE A 91 19.77 10.24 15.50
C PHE A 91 19.99 11.59 14.79
N ASN A 92 18.90 12.24 14.36
CA ASN A 92 18.94 13.45 13.52
C ASN A 92 19.64 13.25 12.17
N SER A 93 19.56 12.05 11.60
CA SER A 93 20.15 11.76 10.30
C SER A 93 19.67 12.73 9.22
N MET A 94 20.62 13.26 8.46
CA MET A 94 20.35 13.95 7.20
C MET A 94 20.16 12.92 6.08
N PRO A 95 19.45 13.26 4.99
CA PRO A 95 19.35 12.38 3.83
C PRO A 95 20.74 11.96 3.32
N VAL A 96 20.95 10.65 3.20
CA VAL A 96 22.20 10.10 2.60
C VAL A 96 22.09 9.95 1.10
N ALA A 97 20.88 9.77 0.59
CA ALA A 97 20.58 9.72 -0.84
C ALA A 97 19.15 10.14 -1.11
N THR A 98 18.91 10.75 -2.25
CA THR A 98 17.58 11.06 -2.76
C THR A 98 17.52 10.73 -4.24
N TRP A 99 16.45 10.04 -4.63
CA TRP A 99 16.10 9.76 -6.01
C TRP A 99 14.76 10.39 -6.32
N HIS A 100 14.61 10.91 -7.54
CA HIS A 100 13.33 11.42 -8.06
C HIS A 100 12.98 10.73 -9.35
N ASP A 101 11.71 10.42 -9.54
CA ASP A 101 11.20 10.00 -10.83
C ASP A 101 11.46 11.08 -11.87
N LYS A 102 11.92 10.68 -13.06
CA LYS A 102 12.24 11.59 -14.17
C LYS A 102 11.44 11.28 -15.43
N SER A 103 10.41 10.42 -15.33
CA SER A 103 9.58 10.04 -16.47
C SER A 103 8.74 11.20 -17.00
N GLY A 104 8.47 12.20 -16.17
CA GLY A 104 7.52 13.28 -16.45
C GLY A 104 6.05 12.86 -16.27
N ILE A 105 5.80 11.61 -15.89
CA ILE A 105 4.46 11.08 -15.62
C ILE A 105 4.06 11.47 -14.20
N VAL A 106 2.88 12.05 -14.04
CA VAL A 106 2.42 12.56 -12.74
C VAL A 106 1.09 11.95 -12.34
N ALA A 107 0.93 11.75 -11.04
CA ALA A 107 -0.31 11.28 -10.42
C ALA A 107 -0.92 10.07 -11.17
N HIS A 108 -2.21 10.14 -11.50
CA HIS A 108 -2.96 9.06 -12.15
C HIS A 108 -2.53 8.75 -13.61
N GLU A 109 -1.69 9.58 -14.24
CA GLU A 109 -1.06 9.25 -15.53
C GLU A 109 -0.21 7.96 -15.42
N GLY A 110 0.28 7.63 -14.21
CA GLY A 110 0.96 6.38 -13.90
C GLY A 110 0.14 5.11 -14.17
N LEU A 111 -1.18 5.22 -14.30
CA LEU A 111 -2.04 4.11 -14.74
C LEU A 111 -1.69 3.60 -16.13
N SER A 112 -1.05 4.41 -16.96
CA SER A 112 -0.53 4.00 -18.29
C SER A 112 0.46 2.83 -18.21
N TYR A 113 1.21 2.71 -17.11
CA TYR A 113 2.13 1.59 -16.89
C TYR A 113 1.42 0.24 -16.84
N GLN A 114 0.20 0.19 -16.27
CA GLN A 114 -0.59 -1.04 -16.20
C GLN A 114 -0.98 -1.53 -17.60
N ALA A 115 -1.46 -0.61 -18.45
CA ALA A 115 -1.85 -0.93 -19.81
C ALA A 115 -0.65 -1.41 -20.64
N THR A 116 0.49 -0.73 -20.51
CA THR A 116 1.74 -1.09 -21.20
C THR A 116 2.25 -2.46 -20.74
N ALA A 117 2.25 -2.71 -19.42
CA ALA A 117 2.67 -3.99 -18.86
C ALA A 117 1.73 -5.12 -19.31
N LEU A 118 0.42 -4.92 -19.29
CA LEU A 118 -0.55 -5.91 -19.77
C LEU A 118 -0.32 -6.25 -21.25
N ALA A 119 -0.15 -5.26 -22.11
CA ALA A 119 0.13 -5.48 -23.52
C ALA A 119 1.40 -6.31 -23.73
N SER A 120 2.46 -5.98 -22.99
CA SER A 120 3.72 -6.73 -23.03
C SER A 120 3.57 -8.18 -22.53
N TYR A 121 2.80 -8.41 -21.46
CA TYR A 121 2.56 -9.76 -20.97
C TYR A 121 1.75 -10.61 -21.95
N VAL A 122 0.73 -10.03 -22.57
CA VAL A 122 -0.05 -10.69 -23.63
C VAL A 122 0.83 -11.05 -24.84
N GLU A 123 1.69 -10.14 -25.28
CA GLU A 123 2.63 -10.40 -26.38
C GLU A 123 3.60 -11.55 -26.06
N GLN A 124 4.01 -11.68 -24.80
CA GLN A 124 4.87 -12.75 -24.31
C GLN A 124 4.12 -14.06 -23.98
N GLY A 125 2.81 -14.10 -24.16
CA GLY A 125 1.97 -15.25 -23.84
C GLY A 125 1.85 -15.52 -22.34
N LEU A 126 2.13 -14.54 -21.49
CA LEU A 126 1.99 -14.65 -20.05
C LEU A 126 0.52 -14.51 -19.65
N THR A 127 0.10 -15.30 -18.66
CA THR A 127 -1.27 -15.31 -18.12
C THR A 127 -1.38 -14.63 -16.74
N ASP A 128 -0.24 -14.14 -16.21
CA ASP A 128 -0.21 -13.46 -14.92
C ASP A 128 0.86 -12.35 -14.93
N SER A 129 0.77 -11.43 -13.98
CA SER A 129 1.72 -10.34 -13.83
C SER A 129 3.04 -10.82 -13.20
N LEU A 130 4.17 -10.37 -13.75
CA LEU A 130 5.48 -10.62 -13.18
C LEU A 130 5.79 -9.74 -11.96
N VAL A 131 5.13 -8.59 -11.86
CA VAL A 131 5.35 -7.61 -10.78
C VAL A 131 4.38 -7.81 -9.64
N ARG A 132 3.14 -8.15 -9.96
CA ARG A 132 2.07 -8.36 -9.00
C ARG A 132 1.17 -9.52 -9.46
N PRO A 133 1.51 -10.75 -9.11
CA PRO A 133 0.72 -11.93 -9.43
C PRO A 133 -0.70 -11.85 -8.86
N LEU A 134 -1.66 -12.48 -9.53
CA LEU A 134 -3.06 -12.53 -9.07
C LEU A 134 -3.20 -13.07 -7.64
N ALA A 135 -2.38 -14.05 -7.26
CA ALA A 135 -2.38 -14.61 -5.92
C ALA A 135 -2.11 -13.55 -4.83
N GLU A 136 -1.19 -12.60 -5.08
CA GLU A 136 -0.92 -11.50 -4.13
C GLU A 136 -2.12 -10.55 -4.04
N ALA A 137 -2.76 -10.23 -5.16
CA ALA A 137 -3.96 -9.41 -5.16
C ALA A 137 -5.11 -10.06 -4.38
N VAL A 138 -5.29 -11.38 -4.50
CA VAL A 138 -6.27 -12.15 -3.73
C VAL A 138 -5.94 -12.14 -2.24
N SER A 139 -4.66 -12.32 -1.88
CA SER A 139 -4.20 -12.24 -0.49
C SER A 139 -4.51 -10.88 0.13
N ASP A 140 -4.18 -9.77 -0.56
CA ASP A 140 -4.44 -8.42 -0.07
C ASP A 140 -5.94 -8.16 0.12
N ILE A 141 -6.79 -8.55 -0.83
CA ILE A 141 -8.24 -8.41 -0.69
C ILE A 141 -8.76 -9.23 0.48
N THR A 142 -8.21 -10.42 0.73
CA THR A 142 -8.58 -11.24 1.89
C THR A 142 -8.26 -10.54 3.21
N LEU A 143 -7.08 -9.92 3.33
CA LEU A 143 -6.70 -9.14 4.50
C LEU A 143 -7.59 -7.90 4.67
N ILE A 144 -7.90 -7.21 3.59
CA ILE A 144 -8.82 -6.05 3.60
C ILE A 144 -10.21 -6.49 4.08
N GLN A 145 -10.72 -7.64 3.61
CA GLN A 145 -12.01 -8.17 4.04
C GLN A 145 -12.01 -8.50 5.53
N GLN A 146 -10.95 -9.14 6.04
CA GLN A 146 -10.80 -9.41 7.47
C GLN A 146 -10.79 -8.10 8.30
N ALA A 147 -10.05 -7.08 7.83
CA ALA A 147 -10.02 -5.77 8.50
C ALA A 147 -11.41 -5.10 8.50
N ARG A 148 -12.13 -5.15 7.37
CA ARG A 148 -13.51 -4.63 7.27
C ARG A 148 -14.47 -5.32 8.22
N HIS A 149 -14.41 -6.65 8.32
CA HIS A 149 -15.26 -7.40 9.25
C HIS A 149 -14.98 -7.02 10.71
N GLN A 150 -13.72 -6.80 11.09
CA GLN A 150 -13.35 -6.39 12.45
C GLN A 150 -13.95 -5.04 12.86
N ILE A 151 -14.15 -4.13 11.92
CA ILE A 151 -14.76 -2.81 12.17
C ILE A 151 -16.27 -2.77 11.89
N GLY A 152 -16.87 -3.90 11.45
CA GLY A 152 -18.28 -3.99 11.13
C GLY A 152 -18.67 -3.41 9.76
N ALA A 153 -17.73 -3.14 8.86
CA ALA A 153 -18.00 -2.68 7.50
C ALA A 153 -18.31 -3.88 6.61
N VAL A 154 -19.59 -4.26 6.53
CA VAL A 154 -20.08 -5.41 5.76
C VAL A 154 -20.78 -4.91 4.49
N LEU A 155 -20.50 -5.53 3.34
CA LEU A 155 -21.20 -5.22 2.10
C LEU A 155 -22.58 -5.87 2.07
N THR A 156 -23.51 -5.25 1.34
CA THR A 156 -24.85 -5.84 1.14
C THR A 156 -24.71 -7.18 0.43
N GLY A 157 -25.14 -8.26 1.09
CA GLY A 157 -25.08 -9.63 0.56
C GLY A 157 -23.89 -10.49 1.03
N GLU A 158 -23.02 -9.95 1.89
CA GLU A 158 -22.02 -10.73 2.64
C GLU A 158 -22.61 -11.39 3.88
#